data_9e1573fdd2b104900bc961198ccb9137
#
_entry.id   9e1573fdd2b104900bc961198ccb9137
#
_cell.length_a   1.000
_cell.length_b   1.000
_cell.length_c   1.000
_cell.angle_alpha   90.00
_cell.angle_beta   90.00
_cell.angle_gamma   90.00
#
_symmetry.space_group_name_H-M   'P 1'
#
loop_
_entity.id
_entity.type
_entity.pdbx_description
1 polymer ?
#
loop_
_entity_poly.entity_id
_entity_poly.type
_entity_poly.pdbx_seq_one_letter_code
_entity_poly.pdbx_strand_id
1 'polypeptide(L)'
;MEFTVKLATYEDLPEADRVERETMGNYVYLSDAWHYFNSLGGGLVCVYHGERMIGIGRFSVLPDGSGWLETLRVVPEYQRKGAGKEIYKKWLELAKELNCPSMAMFTGETNAASSGLAELYGLKTIGWHRGMHLTDLTGGNPHGFVHTTWQRAVELVMPKKEEYHDYMCFNRTFHHINEANVKAFACEGKVFEDVESGSFIVCGARFQHQVALHIAMMDGDFDKCIDFAINYAKAQGIPKVSCTFAVENEKLENALNARGFSTDKNLIITKEIKF
;
A
#
# COMPACT_ATOMS: atom_id res chain seq x y z
N MET A 1 -10.14 -15.66 27.74
CA MET A 1 -8.75 -15.99 27.32
C MET A 1 -7.97 -14.71 27.54
N GLU A 2 -6.89 -14.80 28.26
CA GLU A 2 -6.03 -13.64 28.55
C GLU A 2 -4.92 -13.54 27.49
N PHE A 3 -4.69 -12.34 26.98
CA PHE A 3 -3.68 -12.06 25.98
C PHE A 3 -2.69 -11.01 26.48
N THR A 4 -1.42 -11.19 26.16
CA THR A 4 -0.38 -10.17 26.36
C THR A 4 -0.09 -9.50 25.02
N VAL A 5 -0.01 -8.16 25.03
CA VAL A 5 0.24 -7.35 23.82
C VAL A 5 1.51 -6.53 24.02
N LYS A 6 2.43 -6.60 23.06
CA LYS A 6 3.65 -5.78 23.06
C LYS A 6 4.02 -5.33 21.65
N LEU A 7 4.87 -4.33 21.53
CA LEU A 7 5.54 -4.00 20.28
C LEU A 7 6.73 -4.96 20.09
N ALA A 8 6.91 -5.44 18.85
CA ALA A 8 7.99 -6.33 18.49
C ALA A 8 9.35 -5.63 18.53
N THR A 9 10.34 -6.39 18.92
CA THR A 9 11.76 -6.10 18.69
C THR A 9 12.29 -6.99 17.56
N TYR A 10 13.57 -6.81 17.19
CA TYR A 10 14.19 -7.69 16.19
C TYR A 10 14.22 -9.16 16.62
N GLU A 11 14.30 -9.42 17.92
CA GLU A 11 14.30 -10.77 18.50
C GLU A 11 12.96 -11.50 18.30
N ASP A 12 11.86 -10.77 18.12
CA ASP A 12 10.53 -11.33 17.89
C ASP A 12 10.30 -11.73 16.42
N LEU A 13 11.18 -11.32 15.50
CA LEU A 13 10.99 -11.50 14.06
C LEU A 13 10.83 -12.97 13.62
N PRO A 14 11.60 -13.95 14.13
CA PRO A 14 11.40 -15.36 13.77
C PRO A 14 10.01 -15.89 14.11
N GLU A 15 9.45 -15.49 15.26
CA GLU A 15 8.10 -15.84 15.68
C GLU A 15 7.03 -15.11 14.86
N ALA A 16 7.25 -13.85 14.50
CA ALA A 16 6.37 -13.08 13.63
C ALA A 16 6.30 -13.69 12.22
N ASP A 17 7.44 -14.12 11.67
CA ASP A 17 7.50 -14.86 10.39
C ASP A 17 6.77 -16.20 10.46
N ARG A 18 6.86 -16.91 11.60
CA ARG A 18 6.07 -18.13 11.81
C ARG A 18 4.57 -17.83 11.75
N VAL A 19 4.11 -16.80 12.45
CA VAL A 19 2.69 -16.37 12.40
C VAL A 19 2.28 -16.02 10.98
N GLU A 20 3.13 -15.33 10.22
CA GLU A 20 2.85 -14.99 8.82
C GLU A 20 2.74 -16.26 7.95
N ARG A 21 3.66 -17.23 8.08
CA ARG A 21 3.60 -18.52 7.35
C ARG A 21 2.37 -19.34 7.70
N GLU A 22 1.99 -19.44 8.96
CA GLU A 22 0.80 -20.18 9.39
C GLU A 22 -0.50 -19.58 8.83
N THR A 23 -0.49 -18.28 8.49
CA THR A 23 -1.68 -17.55 8.02
C THR A 23 -1.71 -17.35 6.51
N MET A 24 -0.56 -17.24 5.84
CA MET A 24 -0.43 -16.86 4.43
C MET A 24 0.28 -17.92 3.58
N GLY A 25 0.70 -19.03 4.18
CA GLY A 25 1.47 -20.05 3.49
C GLY A 25 2.85 -19.53 3.07
N ASN A 26 3.18 -19.65 1.79
CA ASN A 26 4.49 -19.23 1.28
C ASN A 26 4.62 -17.72 1.01
N TYR A 27 3.53 -16.95 1.16
CA TYR A 27 3.58 -15.50 0.95
C TYR A 27 3.98 -14.79 2.24
N VAL A 28 5.29 -14.72 2.48
CA VAL A 28 5.92 -14.11 3.64
C VAL A 28 6.77 -12.95 3.17
N TYR A 29 6.66 -11.79 3.78
CA TYR A 29 7.43 -10.60 3.42
C TYR A 29 7.92 -9.78 4.61
N LEU A 30 7.53 -10.15 5.83
CA LEU A 30 7.82 -9.35 7.02
C LEU A 30 9.32 -9.18 7.27
N SER A 31 10.10 -10.28 7.15
CA SER A 31 11.55 -10.23 7.27
C SER A 31 12.20 -9.32 6.20
N ASP A 32 11.74 -9.42 4.95
CA ASP A 32 12.26 -8.59 3.85
C ASP A 32 11.94 -7.11 4.05
N ALA A 33 10.75 -6.82 4.59
CA ALA A 33 10.27 -5.46 4.83
C ALA A 33 10.69 -4.89 6.20
N TRP A 34 11.33 -5.67 7.07
CA TRP A 34 11.59 -5.29 8.46
C TRP A 34 12.34 -3.97 8.62
N HIS A 35 13.45 -3.80 7.91
CA HIS A 35 14.23 -2.56 7.98
C HIS A 35 13.44 -1.34 7.50
N TYR A 36 12.70 -1.51 6.40
CA TYR A 36 11.82 -0.46 5.90
C TYR A 36 10.74 -0.11 6.92
N PHE A 37 10.03 -1.09 7.47
CA PHE A 37 8.99 -0.86 8.46
C PHE A 37 9.53 -0.16 9.73
N ASN A 38 10.73 -0.49 10.17
CA ASN A 38 11.33 0.16 11.34
C ASN A 38 11.85 1.57 11.05
N SER A 39 12.03 1.96 9.79
CA SER A 39 12.34 3.35 9.43
C SER A 39 11.11 4.27 9.51
N LEU A 40 9.90 3.69 9.56
CA LEU A 40 8.64 4.41 9.72
C LEU A 40 8.26 4.49 11.20
N GLY A 41 7.50 5.52 11.57
CA GLY A 41 6.86 5.56 12.89
C GLY A 41 5.87 4.41 13.12
N GLY A 42 5.46 4.18 14.38
CA GLY A 42 4.56 3.11 14.76
C GLY A 42 5.29 1.86 15.24
N GLY A 43 4.82 0.65 14.86
CA GLY A 43 5.43 -0.60 15.30
C GLY A 43 4.67 -1.85 14.87
N LEU A 44 5.31 -3.01 14.94
CA LEU A 44 4.65 -4.30 14.79
C LEU A 44 4.08 -4.70 16.16
N VAL A 45 2.75 -4.77 16.25
CA VAL A 45 2.03 -5.24 17.43
C VAL A 45 2.03 -6.75 17.42
N CYS A 46 2.45 -7.37 18.52
CA CYS A 46 2.42 -8.81 18.73
C CYS A 46 1.45 -9.16 19.85
N VAL A 47 0.65 -10.20 19.64
CA VAL A 47 -0.30 -10.75 20.63
C VAL A 47 0.16 -12.15 21.02
N TYR A 48 0.20 -12.40 22.31
CA TYR A 48 0.63 -13.68 22.91
C TYR A 48 -0.49 -14.31 23.72
N HIS A 49 -0.52 -15.63 23.71
CA HIS A 49 -1.25 -16.45 24.67
C HIS A 49 -0.24 -17.36 25.40
N GLY A 50 0.02 -17.05 26.67
CA GLY A 50 1.20 -17.57 27.35
C GLY A 50 2.47 -17.08 26.67
N GLU A 51 3.37 -17.99 26.35
CA GLU A 51 4.65 -17.70 25.66
C GLU A 51 4.53 -17.71 24.13
N ARG A 52 3.43 -18.23 23.56
CA ARG A 52 3.25 -18.36 22.12
C ARG A 52 2.72 -17.08 21.49
N MET A 53 3.42 -16.53 20.51
CA MET A 53 2.89 -15.47 19.66
C MET A 53 1.78 -16.04 18.77
N ILE A 54 0.60 -15.43 18.81
CA ILE A 54 -0.60 -15.93 18.12
C ILE A 54 -1.18 -14.94 17.10
N GLY A 55 -0.67 -13.71 17.11
CA GLY A 55 -1.12 -12.69 16.17
C GLY A 55 -0.14 -11.54 16.07
N ILE A 56 -0.15 -10.92 14.91
CA ILE A 56 0.66 -9.75 14.58
C ILE A 56 -0.17 -8.72 13.81
N GLY A 57 0.26 -7.45 13.87
CA GLY A 57 -0.31 -6.39 13.06
C GLY A 57 0.59 -5.16 13.05
N ARG A 58 0.93 -4.65 11.87
CA ARG A 58 1.80 -3.48 11.72
C ARG A 58 0.98 -2.20 11.70
N PHE A 59 1.39 -1.21 12.48
CA PHE A 59 0.99 0.20 12.39
C PHE A 59 2.16 0.98 11.78
N SER A 60 1.95 1.63 10.65
CA SER A 60 2.94 2.47 9.98
C SER A 60 2.46 3.91 9.92
N VAL A 61 3.34 4.87 10.16
CA VAL A 61 3.05 6.30 9.94
C VAL A 61 3.48 6.66 8.52
N LEU A 62 2.55 7.20 7.73
CA LEU A 62 2.80 7.64 6.36
C LEU A 62 3.43 9.05 6.34
N PRO A 63 3.98 9.53 5.21
CA PRO A 63 4.65 10.83 5.15
C PRO A 63 3.79 12.03 5.55
N ASP A 64 2.47 11.93 5.41
CA ASP A 64 1.51 12.97 5.84
C ASP A 64 1.09 12.86 7.31
N GLY A 65 1.68 11.95 8.06
CA GLY A 65 1.37 11.68 9.46
C GLY A 65 0.19 10.75 9.69
N SER A 66 -0.53 10.32 8.65
CA SER A 66 -1.64 9.37 8.80
C SER A 66 -1.14 7.96 9.15
N GLY A 67 -1.97 7.20 9.88
CA GLY A 67 -1.70 5.81 10.23
C GLY A 67 -2.13 4.83 9.14
N TRP A 68 -1.30 3.83 8.85
CA TRP A 68 -1.64 2.75 7.95
C TRP A 68 -1.56 1.40 8.66
N LEU A 69 -2.67 0.64 8.60
CA LEU A 69 -2.82 -0.66 9.26
C LEU A 69 -2.55 -1.77 8.25
N GLU A 70 -1.57 -2.60 8.52
CA GLU A 70 -1.14 -3.65 7.61
C GLU A 70 -0.70 -4.92 8.34
N THR A 71 -0.57 -6.02 7.62
CA THR A 71 -0.05 -7.29 8.16
C THR A 71 -0.86 -7.84 9.34
N LEU A 72 -2.19 -7.58 9.40
CA LEU A 72 -3.04 -8.20 10.42
C LEU A 72 -3.12 -9.71 10.17
N ARG A 73 -2.52 -10.48 11.06
CA ARG A 73 -2.49 -11.94 11.01
C ARG A 73 -2.82 -12.50 12.38
N VAL A 74 -3.66 -13.51 12.43
CA VAL A 74 -3.96 -14.29 13.64
C VAL A 74 -3.95 -15.75 13.23
N VAL A 75 -3.14 -16.56 13.91
CA VAL A 75 -3.06 -18.00 13.62
C VAL A 75 -4.44 -18.65 13.65
N PRO A 76 -4.74 -19.62 12.78
CA PRO A 76 -6.12 -20.14 12.59
C PRO A 76 -6.80 -20.58 13.88
N GLU A 77 -6.09 -21.25 14.78
CA GLU A 77 -6.60 -21.76 16.06
C GLU A 77 -7.10 -20.63 16.99
N TYR A 78 -6.59 -19.41 16.84
CA TYR A 78 -6.93 -18.25 17.68
C TYR A 78 -7.79 -17.20 16.99
N GLN A 79 -8.20 -17.45 15.74
CA GLN A 79 -9.15 -16.58 15.07
C GLN A 79 -10.50 -16.56 15.78
N ARG A 80 -11.18 -15.43 15.73
CA ARG A 80 -12.48 -15.18 16.40
C ARG A 80 -12.46 -15.33 17.95
N LYS A 81 -11.27 -15.46 18.57
CA LYS A 81 -11.11 -15.52 20.03
C LYS A 81 -10.67 -14.18 20.66
N GLY A 82 -10.60 -13.10 19.87
CA GLY A 82 -10.34 -11.76 20.37
C GLY A 82 -8.95 -11.20 20.07
N ALA A 83 -7.97 -12.00 19.61
CA ALA A 83 -6.60 -11.53 19.33
C ALA A 83 -6.56 -10.32 18.38
N GLY A 84 -7.34 -10.33 17.28
CA GLY A 84 -7.44 -9.19 16.36
C GLY A 84 -8.00 -7.93 17.01
N LYS A 85 -8.88 -8.06 18.01
CA LYS A 85 -9.39 -6.91 18.77
C LYS A 85 -8.29 -6.26 19.61
N GLU A 86 -7.41 -7.05 20.21
CA GLU A 86 -6.28 -6.53 20.98
C GLU A 86 -5.28 -5.78 20.07
N ILE A 87 -5.05 -6.26 18.85
CA ILE A 87 -4.24 -5.54 17.87
C ILE A 87 -4.87 -4.17 17.54
N TYR A 88 -6.17 -4.12 17.25
CA TYR A 88 -6.86 -2.85 16.95
C TYR A 88 -6.85 -1.87 18.11
N LYS A 89 -7.01 -2.34 19.36
CA LYS A 89 -6.89 -1.49 20.55
C LYS A 89 -5.50 -0.83 20.60
N LYS A 90 -4.45 -1.63 20.41
CA LYS A 90 -3.07 -1.11 20.41
C LYS A 90 -2.81 -0.15 19.24
N TRP A 91 -3.38 -0.38 18.09
CA TRP A 91 -3.31 0.54 16.94
C TRP A 91 -3.97 1.90 17.23
N LEU A 92 -5.12 1.90 17.89
CA LEU A 92 -5.78 3.15 18.33
C LEU A 92 -4.96 3.91 19.39
N GLU A 93 -4.32 3.19 20.31
CA GLU A 93 -3.38 3.80 21.26
C GLU A 93 -2.20 4.46 20.52
N LEU A 94 -1.56 3.73 19.59
CA LEU A 94 -0.46 4.25 18.77
C LEU A 94 -0.88 5.46 17.94
N ALA A 95 -2.05 5.42 17.30
CA ALA A 95 -2.56 6.54 16.52
C ALA A 95 -2.69 7.81 17.39
N LYS A 96 -3.19 7.66 18.62
CA LYS A 96 -3.31 8.76 19.58
C LYS A 96 -1.95 9.24 20.10
N GLU A 97 -1.07 8.33 20.48
CA GLU A 97 0.29 8.64 20.98
C GLU A 97 1.12 9.39 19.93
N LEU A 98 0.97 9.01 18.66
CA LEU A 98 1.69 9.60 17.52
C LEU A 98 0.96 10.80 16.89
N ASN A 99 -0.19 11.21 17.46
CA ASN A 99 -1.02 12.31 16.96
C ASN A 99 -1.38 12.17 15.47
N CYS A 100 -1.69 10.94 15.02
CA CYS A 100 -2.10 10.72 13.64
C CYS A 100 -3.48 11.37 13.39
N PRO A 101 -3.67 12.11 12.26
CA PRO A 101 -4.96 12.74 11.94
C PRO A 101 -6.02 11.71 11.51
N SER A 102 -5.58 10.57 11.02
CA SER A 102 -6.44 9.45 10.64
C SER A 102 -5.67 8.14 10.72
N MET A 103 -6.39 7.02 10.62
CA MET A 103 -5.79 5.74 10.31
C MET A 103 -6.64 4.97 9.30
N ALA A 104 -6.00 4.28 8.37
CA ALA A 104 -6.66 3.59 7.28
C ALA A 104 -6.08 2.19 7.05
N MET A 105 -6.84 1.36 6.35
CA MET A 105 -6.45 0.00 5.96
C MET A 105 -7.12 -0.40 4.65
N PHE A 106 -6.64 -1.49 4.05
CA PHE A 106 -7.36 -2.14 2.97
C PHE A 106 -7.73 -3.58 3.32
N THR A 107 -8.76 -4.09 2.65
CA THR A 107 -9.11 -5.51 2.66
C THR A 107 -9.75 -5.91 1.32
N GLY A 108 -9.77 -7.22 1.00
CA GLY A 108 -10.54 -7.71 -0.14
C GLY A 108 -12.04 -7.61 0.15
N GLU A 109 -12.84 -7.38 -0.87
CA GLU A 109 -14.31 -7.24 -0.78
C GLU A 109 -14.99 -8.45 -0.13
N THR A 110 -14.42 -9.65 -0.34
CA THR A 110 -14.95 -10.91 0.21
C THR A 110 -14.48 -11.21 1.63
N ASN A 111 -13.56 -10.40 2.20
CA ASN A 111 -13.02 -10.62 3.54
C ASN A 111 -13.89 -9.95 4.62
N ALA A 112 -15.06 -10.51 4.86
CA ALA A 112 -16.01 -10.00 5.85
C ALA A 112 -15.43 -9.93 7.28
N ALA A 113 -14.52 -10.84 7.64
CA ALA A 113 -13.90 -10.85 8.97
C ALA A 113 -13.03 -9.61 9.20
N SER A 114 -12.16 -9.26 8.23
CA SER A 114 -11.32 -8.07 8.31
C SER A 114 -12.17 -6.79 8.23
N SER A 115 -13.15 -6.74 7.31
CA SER A 115 -14.06 -5.61 7.15
C SER A 115 -14.85 -5.33 8.43
N GLY A 116 -15.50 -6.35 8.99
CA GLY A 116 -16.30 -6.20 10.21
C GLY A 116 -15.46 -5.86 11.46
N LEU A 117 -14.21 -6.33 11.51
CA LEU A 117 -13.31 -5.94 12.59
C LEU A 117 -12.92 -4.46 12.49
N ALA A 118 -12.61 -3.96 11.28
CA ALA A 118 -12.33 -2.54 11.05
C ALA A 118 -13.54 -1.65 11.42
N GLU A 119 -14.75 -2.05 11.00
CA GLU A 119 -15.99 -1.34 11.32
C GLU A 119 -16.29 -1.28 12.82
N LEU A 120 -16.00 -2.37 13.55
CA LEU A 120 -16.14 -2.41 15.02
C LEU A 120 -15.31 -1.32 15.72
N TYR A 121 -14.18 -0.93 15.11
CA TYR A 121 -13.30 0.13 15.61
C TYR A 121 -13.51 1.48 14.90
N GLY A 122 -14.64 1.65 14.21
CA GLY A 122 -15.09 2.92 13.66
C GLY A 122 -14.55 3.27 12.28
N LEU A 123 -13.77 2.39 11.64
CA LEU A 123 -13.32 2.64 10.27
C LEU A 123 -14.50 2.46 9.31
N LYS A 124 -14.70 3.44 8.43
CA LYS A 124 -15.77 3.44 7.42
C LYS A 124 -15.17 3.19 6.04
N THR A 125 -15.92 2.53 5.17
CA THR A 125 -15.53 2.38 3.76
C THR A 125 -15.46 3.76 3.10
N ILE A 126 -14.34 4.03 2.44
CA ILE A 126 -14.06 5.30 1.76
C ILE A 126 -13.81 5.12 0.26
N GLY A 127 -13.58 3.90 -0.21
CA GLY A 127 -13.38 3.63 -1.62
C GLY A 127 -13.35 2.15 -1.98
N TRP A 128 -13.62 1.90 -3.25
CA TRP A 128 -13.49 0.59 -3.90
C TRP A 128 -12.43 0.70 -4.98
N HIS A 129 -11.55 -0.27 -5.05
CA HIS A 129 -10.40 -0.21 -5.95
C HIS A 129 -10.24 -1.52 -6.72
N ARG A 130 -9.75 -1.37 -7.95
CA ARG A 130 -9.40 -2.45 -8.84
C ARG A 130 -7.88 -2.57 -8.92
N GLY A 131 -7.37 -3.79 -8.80
CA GLY A 131 -5.97 -4.11 -9.09
C GLY A 131 -5.85 -4.62 -10.51
N MET A 132 -4.82 -4.16 -11.23
CA MET A 132 -4.44 -4.69 -12.54
C MET A 132 -2.93 -4.89 -12.59
N HIS A 133 -2.46 -5.84 -13.41
CA HIS A 133 -1.03 -6.12 -13.54
C HIS A 133 -0.66 -6.63 -14.92
N LEU A 134 0.58 -6.37 -15.31
CA LEU A 134 1.22 -6.83 -16.54
C LEU A 134 2.50 -7.59 -16.18
N THR A 135 2.63 -8.82 -16.67
CA THR A 135 3.82 -9.68 -16.48
C THR A 135 4.58 -9.91 -17.77
N ASP A 136 3.91 -9.78 -18.93
CA ASP A 136 4.59 -9.74 -20.22
C ASP A 136 5.04 -8.31 -20.50
N LEU A 137 6.28 -8.02 -20.13
CA LEU A 137 6.90 -6.70 -20.32
C LEU A 137 7.57 -6.57 -21.71
N THR A 138 7.08 -7.29 -22.72
CA THR A 138 7.51 -7.10 -24.11
C THR A 138 6.98 -5.77 -24.67
N GLY A 139 7.72 -5.16 -25.59
CA GLY A 139 7.35 -3.85 -26.12
C GLY A 139 7.83 -2.70 -25.21
N GLY A 140 7.09 -1.60 -25.25
CA GLY A 140 7.46 -0.32 -24.64
C GLY A 140 8.49 0.44 -25.45
N ASN A 141 8.15 1.65 -25.88
CA ASN A 141 9.09 2.55 -26.55
C ASN A 141 9.79 3.42 -25.49
N PRO A 142 11.10 3.69 -25.61
CA PRO A 142 11.75 4.62 -24.71
C PRO A 142 11.20 6.04 -24.93
N HIS A 143 10.84 6.70 -23.83
CA HIS A 143 10.37 8.08 -23.83
C HIS A 143 11.24 8.93 -22.91
N GLY A 144 11.24 10.24 -23.14
CA GLY A 144 12.09 11.22 -22.48
C GLY A 144 11.64 11.61 -21.07
N PHE A 145 11.12 10.65 -20.28
CA PHE A 145 10.76 10.94 -18.89
C PHE A 145 11.98 11.18 -18.01
N VAL A 146 11.93 12.23 -17.22
CA VAL A 146 12.96 12.60 -16.26
C VAL A 146 12.36 12.78 -14.88
N HIS A 147 13.18 12.63 -13.83
CA HIS A 147 12.75 12.91 -12.47
C HIS A 147 12.36 14.37 -12.30
N THR A 148 11.28 14.64 -11.58
CA THR A 148 10.84 16.00 -11.24
C THR A 148 11.46 16.48 -9.94
N THR A 149 11.52 17.80 -9.75
CA THR A 149 11.67 18.39 -8.42
C THR A 149 10.39 18.20 -7.63
N TRP A 150 10.45 18.27 -6.29
CA TRP A 150 9.23 18.14 -5.48
C TRP A 150 8.21 19.27 -5.73
N GLN A 151 8.67 20.51 -6.02
CA GLN A 151 7.78 21.62 -6.37
C GLN A 151 6.99 21.29 -7.66
N ARG A 152 7.72 20.83 -8.68
CA ARG A 152 7.10 20.45 -9.95
C ARG A 152 6.15 19.26 -9.79
N ALA A 153 6.51 18.27 -8.97
CA ALA A 153 5.64 17.15 -8.67
C ALA A 153 4.30 17.59 -8.04
N VAL A 154 4.33 18.56 -7.12
CA VAL A 154 3.12 19.12 -6.51
C VAL A 154 2.25 19.81 -7.57
N GLU A 155 2.84 20.60 -8.47
CA GLU A 155 2.10 21.25 -9.58
C GLU A 155 1.41 20.25 -10.51
N LEU A 156 2.05 19.10 -10.78
CA LEU A 156 1.52 18.06 -11.66
C LEU A 156 0.44 17.22 -10.99
N VAL A 157 0.70 16.76 -9.77
CA VAL A 157 -0.11 15.74 -9.08
C VAL A 157 -1.33 16.33 -8.38
N MET A 158 -1.20 17.47 -7.69
CA MET A 158 -2.30 18.02 -6.88
C MET A 158 -3.57 18.32 -7.66
N PRO A 159 -3.52 18.84 -8.92
CA PRO A 159 -4.72 19.06 -9.73
C PRO A 159 -5.50 17.79 -10.08
N LYS A 160 -4.88 16.61 -9.95
CA LYS A 160 -5.48 15.30 -10.27
C LYS A 160 -6.17 14.61 -9.09
N LYS A 161 -6.19 15.26 -7.94
CA LYS A 161 -6.73 14.71 -6.70
C LYS A 161 -8.15 14.18 -6.85
N GLU A 162 -9.06 14.94 -7.46
CA GLU A 162 -10.45 14.52 -7.67
C GLU A 162 -10.56 13.36 -8.66
N GLU A 163 -9.82 13.40 -9.78
CA GLU A 163 -9.80 12.35 -10.81
C GLU A 163 -9.32 11.01 -10.22
N TYR A 164 -8.42 11.04 -9.25
CA TYR A 164 -7.86 9.86 -8.56
C TYR A 164 -8.54 9.56 -7.22
N HIS A 165 -9.71 10.15 -6.96
CA HIS A 165 -10.49 9.93 -5.73
C HIS A 165 -9.66 10.02 -4.45
N ASP A 166 -8.74 11.02 -4.41
CA ASP A 166 -7.85 11.35 -3.29
C ASP A 166 -6.73 10.33 -2.99
N TYR A 167 -6.51 9.29 -3.80
CA TYR A 167 -5.54 8.26 -3.43
C TYR A 167 -4.53 7.91 -4.53
N MET A 168 -3.27 7.72 -4.10
CA MET A 168 -2.21 7.01 -4.83
C MET A 168 -1.89 5.71 -4.10
N CYS A 169 -1.66 4.61 -4.81
CA CYS A 169 -1.44 3.30 -4.22
C CYS A 169 -0.10 2.68 -4.60
N PHE A 170 0.73 2.36 -3.59
CA PHE A 170 1.95 1.57 -3.73
C PHE A 170 1.88 0.35 -2.82
N ASN A 171 2.12 -0.86 -3.34
CA ASN A 171 2.10 -2.11 -2.55
C ASN A 171 0.82 -2.26 -1.70
N ARG A 172 -0.35 -1.90 -2.26
CA ARG A 172 -1.63 -1.89 -1.53
C ARG A 172 -1.68 -0.94 -0.32
N THR A 173 -0.78 0.04 -0.25
CA THR A 173 -0.85 1.16 0.68
C THR A 173 -1.42 2.36 -0.05
N PHE A 174 -2.52 2.88 0.47
CA PHE A 174 -3.24 4.00 -0.11
C PHE A 174 -2.80 5.27 0.61
N HIS A 175 -2.20 6.18 -0.15
CA HIS A 175 -1.71 7.47 0.32
C HIS A 175 -2.64 8.56 -0.15
N HIS A 176 -3.09 9.44 0.73
CA HIS A 176 -3.83 10.63 0.32
C HIS A 176 -3.01 11.49 -0.64
N ILE A 177 -3.67 12.05 -1.66
CA ILE A 177 -3.06 13.04 -2.53
C ILE A 177 -3.02 14.38 -1.79
N ASN A 178 -1.86 14.66 -1.20
CA ASN A 178 -1.54 15.90 -0.51
C ASN A 178 -0.06 16.25 -0.70
N GLU A 179 0.30 17.49 -0.37
CA GLU A 179 1.65 18.00 -0.59
C GLU A 179 2.73 17.17 0.12
N ALA A 180 2.46 16.70 1.35
CA ALA A 180 3.43 15.93 2.13
C ALA A 180 3.77 14.60 1.46
N ASN A 181 2.76 13.83 1.04
CA ASN A 181 2.95 12.57 0.34
C ASN A 181 3.60 12.77 -1.04
N VAL A 182 3.14 13.76 -1.82
CA VAL A 182 3.71 14.06 -3.14
C VAL A 182 5.18 14.46 -3.04
N LYS A 183 5.51 15.34 -2.08
CA LYS A 183 6.90 15.73 -1.80
C LYS A 183 7.77 14.53 -1.42
N ALA A 184 7.29 13.65 -0.55
CA ALA A 184 8.01 12.45 -0.17
C ALA A 184 8.29 11.56 -1.41
N PHE A 185 7.30 11.31 -2.24
CA PHE A 185 7.47 10.49 -3.45
C PHE A 185 8.41 11.12 -4.48
N ALA A 186 8.38 12.43 -4.65
CA ALA A 186 9.33 13.12 -5.54
C ALA A 186 10.76 13.03 -4.99
N CYS A 187 10.95 13.22 -3.67
CA CYS A 187 12.26 13.06 -3.02
C CYS A 187 12.78 11.62 -3.09
N GLU A 188 11.90 10.63 -3.13
CA GLU A 188 12.24 9.21 -3.33
C GLU A 188 12.47 8.85 -4.82
N GLY A 189 12.36 9.82 -5.75
CA GLY A 189 12.55 9.60 -7.19
C GLY A 189 11.41 8.81 -7.84
N LYS A 190 10.18 8.93 -7.36
CA LYS A 190 9.01 8.20 -7.88
C LYS A 190 8.13 9.03 -8.82
N VAL A 191 8.44 10.31 -9.04
CA VAL A 191 7.66 11.19 -9.93
C VAL A 191 8.51 11.56 -11.15
N PHE A 192 7.97 11.29 -12.33
CA PHE A 192 8.65 11.51 -13.61
C PHE A 192 7.74 12.32 -14.54
N GLU A 193 8.34 13.16 -15.36
CA GLU A 193 7.67 13.99 -16.35
C GLU A 193 8.35 13.86 -17.72
N ASP A 194 7.58 13.71 -18.78
CA ASP A 194 8.00 13.96 -20.14
C ASP A 194 7.68 15.41 -20.48
N VAL A 195 8.70 16.27 -20.44
CA VAL A 195 8.55 17.73 -20.60
C VAL A 195 7.99 18.11 -21.97
N GLU A 196 8.28 17.31 -23.02
CA GLU A 196 7.83 17.58 -24.39
C GLU A 196 6.32 17.39 -24.54
N SER A 197 5.77 16.33 -23.97
CA SER A 197 4.34 16.03 -24.05
C SER A 197 3.54 16.58 -22.88
N GLY A 198 4.19 17.00 -21.80
CA GLY A 198 3.54 17.35 -20.55
C GLY A 198 2.93 16.17 -19.79
N SER A 199 3.25 14.94 -20.21
CA SER A 199 2.79 13.73 -19.52
C SER A 199 3.62 13.47 -18.27
N PHE A 200 2.98 12.93 -17.23
CA PHE A 200 3.71 12.53 -16.03
C PHE A 200 3.23 11.19 -15.50
N ILE A 201 4.09 10.54 -14.72
CA ILE A 201 3.80 9.28 -14.05
C ILE A 201 4.40 9.28 -12.63
N VAL A 202 3.61 8.78 -11.68
CA VAL A 202 4.07 8.45 -10.33
C VAL A 202 4.16 6.94 -10.24
N CYS A 203 5.38 6.40 -10.19
CA CYS A 203 5.59 4.95 -10.15
C CYS A 203 6.79 4.57 -9.30
N GLY A 204 6.73 3.37 -8.74
CA GLY A 204 7.77 2.83 -7.85
C GLY A 204 7.23 1.70 -7.00
N ALA A 205 7.87 1.46 -5.86
CA ALA A 205 7.38 0.55 -4.82
C ALA A 205 7.62 1.18 -3.44
N ARG A 206 6.85 0.76 -2.46
CA ARG A 206 7.04 1.13 -1.05
C ARG A 206 8.06 0.20 -0.39
N PHE A 207 7.97 -1.08 -0.67
CA PHE A 207 8.88 -2.14 -0.27
C PHE A 207 8.86 -3.25 -1.31
N GLN A 208 9.76 -4.26 -1.22
CA GLN A 208 9.88 -5.34 -2.21
C GLN A 208 10.02 -4.83 -3.65
N HIS A 209 10.93 -3.89 -3.87
CA HIS A 209 11.16 -3.22 -5.15
C HIS A 209 11.43 -4.19 -6.30
N GLN A 210 11.97 -5.38 -6.00
CA GLN A 210 12.27 -6.44 -6.98
C GLN A 210 11.04 -7.24 -7.42
N VAL A 211 9.86 -7.07 -6.78
CA VAL A 211 8.67 -7.90 -7.05
C VAL A 211 7.75 -7.25 -8.08
N ALA A 212 7.51 -5.95 -7.95
CA ALA A 212 6.65 -5.21 -8.86
C ALA A 212 6.95 -3.72 -8.84
N LEU A 213 6.84 -3.09 -10.02
CA LEU A 213 6.72 -1.65 -10.17
C LEU A 213 5.23 -1.29 -10.08
N HIS A 214 4.86 -0.36 -9.20
CA HIS A 214 3.49 0.11 -9.07
C HIS A 214 3.32 1.45 -9.76
N ILE A 215 2.37 1.56 -10.70
CA ILE A 215 1.86 2.83 -11.22
C ILE A 215 0.83 3.33 -10.21
N ALA A 216 1.12 4.42 -9.53
CA ALA A 216 0.23 5.02 -8.54
C ALA A 216 -0.65 6.12 -9.14
N MET A 217 -0.13 6.80 -10.18
CA MET A 217 -0.83 7.84 -10.93
C MET A 217 -0.15 8.06 -12.28
N MET A 218 -0.90 8.47 -13.29
CA MET A 218 -0.36 8.98 -14.57
C MET A 218 -1.36 9.93 -15.22
N ASP A 219 -0.86 10.88 -16.02
CA ASP A 219 -1.69 11.80 -16.78
C ASP A 219 -1.01 12.21 -18.09
N GLY A 220 -1.81 12.81 -19.00
CA GLY A 220 -1.38 13.14 -20.35
C GLY A 220 -1.54 11.94 -21.31
N ASP A 221 -0.48 11.56 -21.98
CA ASP A 221 -0.42 10.41 -22.89
C ASP A 221 -0.17 9.12 -22.09
N PHE A 222 -1.24 8.35 -21.84
CA PHE A 222 -1.19 7.13 -21.04
C PHE A 222 -0.34 6.04 -21.69
N ASP A 223 -0.31 5.97 -23.04
CA ASP A 223 0.53 4.99 -23.75
C ASP A 223 2.02 5.26 -23.50
N LYS A 224 2.43 6.52 -23.55
CA LYS A 224 3.81 6.92 -23.20
C LYS A 224 4.14 6.60 -21.74
N CYS A 225 3.22 6.89 -20.79
CA CYS A 225 3.40 6.59 -19.37
C CYS A 225 3.57 5.09 -19.12
N ILE A 226 2.73 4.26 -19.76
CA ILE A 226 2.80 2.79 -19.62
C ILE A 226 4.09 2.26 -20.27
N ASP A 227 4.47 2.75 -21.46
CA ASP A 227 5.72 2.41 -22.10
C ASP A 227 6.93 2.72 -21.23
N PHE A 228 6.93 3.91 -20.59
CA PHE A 228 7.95 4.27 -19.62
C PHE A 228 8.01 3.28 -18.44
N ALA A 229 6.87 2.96 -17.84
CA ALA A 229 6.80 2.03 -16.71
C ALA A 229 7.32 0.63 -17.08
N ILE A 230 6.97 0.12 -18.29
CA ILE A 230 7.46 -1.16 -18.81
C ILE A 230 8.99 -1.11 -19.00
N ASN A 231 9.51 -0.07 -19.65
CA ASN A 231 10.94 0.07 -19.88
C ASN A 231 11.73 0.25 -18.58
N TYR A 232 11.19 1.03 -17.64
CA TYR A 232 11.79 1.22 -16.32
C TYR A 232 11.85 -0.10 -15.54
N ALA A 233 10.75 -0.86 -15.52
CA ALA A 233 10.71 -2.17 -14.87
C ALA A 233 11.73 -3.14 -15.50
N LYS A 234 11.81 -3.21 -16.83
CA LYS A 234 12.80 -4.04 -17.56
C LYS A 234 14.23 -3.65 -17.19
N ALA A 235 14.55 -2.36 -17.22
CA ALA A 235 15.89 -1.86 -16.91
C ALA A 235 16.32 -2.18 -15.47
N GLN A 236 15.37 -2.28 -14.53
CA GLN A 236 15.61 -2.64 -13.14
C GLN A 236 15.48 -4.15 -12.85
N GLY A 237 15.17 -4.97 -13.86
CA GLY A 237 14.95 -6.41 -13.67
C GLY A 237 13.67 -6.75 -12.89
N ILE A 238 12.70 -5.83 -12.84
CA ILE A 238 11.43 -6.02 -12.13
C ILE A 238 10.47 -6.80 -13.05
N PRO A 239 9.93 -7.94 -12.62
CA PRO A 239 9.18 -8.85 -13.51
C PRO A 239 7.73 -8.44 -13.78
N LYS A 240 7.22 -7.41 -13.08
CA LYS A 240 5.80 -7.07 -13.11
C LYS A 240 5.57 -5.57 -12.97
N VAL A 241 4.64 -5.03 -13.75
CA VAL A 241 4.04 -3.71 -13.54
C VAL A 241 2.64 -3.89 -12.99
N SER A 242 2.27 -3.16 -11.95
CA SER A 242 0.94 -3.22 -11.30
C SER A 242 0.36 -1.82 -11.20
N CYS A 243 -0.96 -1.73 -11.23
CA CYS A 243 -1.70 -0.51 -10.95
C CYS A 243 -2.89 -0.83 -10.06
N THR A 244 -3.17 -0.01 -9.05
CA THR A 244 -4.36 -0.13 -8.21
C THR A 244 -5.02 1.23 -8.14
N PHE A 245 -6.28 1.32 -8.53
CA PHE A 245 -7.00 2.57 -8.74
C PHE A 245 -8.48 2.44 -8.35
N ALA A 246 -9.16 3.58 -8.14
CA ALA A 246 -10.59 3.63 -7.85
C ALA A 246 -11.41 3.07 -9.03
N VAL A 247 -12.42 2.25 -8.73
CA VAL A 247 -13.25 1.58 -9.76
C VAL A 247 -13.96 2.56 -10.69
N GLU A 248 -14.13 3.79 -10.27
CA GLU A 248 -14.75 4.88 -11.02
C GLU A 248 -13.81 5.48 -12.09
N ASN A 249 -12.50 5.17 -12.04
CA ASN A 249 -11.53 5.67 -13.03
C ASN A 249 -11.51 4.79 -14.29
N GLU A 250 -12.62 4.84 -15.05
CA GLU A 250 -12.78 4.07 -16.29
C GLU A 250 -11.74 4.42 -17.36
N LYS A 251 -11.30 5.68 -17.42
CA LYS A 251 -10.27 6.12 -18.37
C LYS A 251 -8.97 5.35 -18.16
N LEU A 252 -8.55 5.22 -16.91
CA LEU A 252 -7.35 4.48 -16.54
C LEU A 252 -7.53 2.97 -16.79
N GLU A 253 -8.69 2.41 -16.42
CA GLU A 253 -9.01 1.01 -16.66
C GLU A 253 -8.93 0.67 -18.16
N ASN A 254 -9.53 1.49 -19.02
CA ASN A 254 -9.53 1.28 -20.46
C ASN A 254 -8.11 1.34 -21.06
N ALA A 255 -7.29 2.30 -20.61
CA ALA A 255 -5.90 2.40 -21.06
C ALA A 255 -5.06 1.17 -20.67
N LEU A 256 -5.21 0.70 -19.42
CA LEU A 256 -4.50 -0.50 -18.95
C LEU A 256 -4.96 -1.77 -19.69
N ASN A 257 -6.28 -1.92 -19.92
CA ASN A 257 -6.84 -3.03 -20.70
C ASN A 257 -6.29 -3.05 -22.13
N ALA A 258 -6.25 -1.90 -22.80
CA ALA A 258 -5.71 -1.77 -24.17
C ALA A 258 -4.24 -2.19 -24.25
N ARG A 259 -3.50 -2.10 -23.14
CA ARG A 259 -2.08 -2.49 -23.01
C ARG A 259 -1.90 -3.91 -22.44
N GLY A 260 -2.97 -4.70 -22.35
CA GLY A 260 -2.92 -6.12 -21.98
C GLY A 260 -2.75 -6.38 -20.47
N PHE A 261 -3.00 -5.40 -19.61
CA PHE A 261 -3.04 -5.66 -18.17
C PHE A 261 -4.19 -6.61 -17.82
N SER A 262 -3.89 -7.58 -16.97
CA SER A 262 -4.87 -8.51 -16.41
C SER A 262 -5.46 -7.95 -15.14
N THR A 263 -6.78 -8.11 -14.96
CA THR A 263 -7.51 -7.64 -13.78
C THR A 263 -7.42 -8.66 -12.65
N ASP A 264 -7.19 -8.20 -11.42
CA ASP A 264 -7.29 -9.02 -10.22
C ASP A 264 -8.75 -9.51 -10.01
N LYS A 265 -8.92 -10.73 -9.48
CA LYS A 265 -10.24 -11.37 -9.33
C LYS A 265 -11.19 -10.61 -8.40
N ASN A 266 -10.64 -10.01 -7.34
CA ASN A 266 -11.44 -9.39 -6.27
C ASN A 266 -11.12 -7.89 -6.19
N LEU A 267 -12.15 -7.11 -5.89
CA LEU A 267 -11.99 -5.71 -5.55
C LEU A 267 -11.35 -5.55 -4.17
N ILE A 268 -10.77 -4.38 -3.97
CA ILE A 268 -10.17 -3.93 -2.72
C ILE A 268 -11.05 -2.85 -2.14
N ILE A 269 -11.30 -2.94 -0.85
CA ILE A 269 -12.02 -1.91 -0.09
C ILE A 269 -11.01 -1.19 0.79
N THR A 270 -10.98 0.12 0.74
CA THR A 270 -10.28 0.95 1.72
C THR A 270 -11.23 1.44 2.80
N LYS A 271 -10.75 1.44 4.03
CA LYS A 271 -11.49 1.92 5.20
C LYS A 271 -10.63 2.88 6.00
N GLU A 272 -11.23 3.93 6.51
CA GLU A 272 -10.57 4.98 7.29
C GLU A 272 -11.42 5.43 8.48
N ILE A 273 -10.74 5.86 9.53
CA ILE A 273 -11.28 6.70 10.61
C ILE A 273 -10.42 7.96 10.71
N LYS A 274 -11.06 9.12 10.86
CA LYS A 274 -10.43 10.43 11.15
C LYS A 274 -10.60 10.75 12.63
N PHE A 275 -9.58 11.35 13.22
CA PHE A 275 -9.55 11.71 14.64
C PHE A 275 -9.75 13.21 14.83
#